data_e65b23cd913ed1cf4ead71a7c2133035
#
_entry.id   e65b23cd913ed1cf4ead71a7c2133035
#
_cell.length_a   1.000
_cell.length_b   1.000
_cell.length_c   1.000
_cell.angle_alpha   90.00
_cell.angle_beta   90.00
_cell.angle_gamma   90.00
#
_symmetry.space_group_name_H-M   'P 1'
#
loop_
_entity.id
_entity.type
_entity.pdbx_description
1 polymer ?
#
loop_
_entity_poly.entity_id
_entity_poly.type
_entity_poly.pdbx_seq_one_letter_code
_entity_poly.pdbx_strand_id
1 'polypeptide(L)'
;MEIKIAIIGLGYVGLPLARLFSTKYPTVGFDMNQHRVDELMQGHDSTLEVSDELLGDAIHNHNFVCSTNLDDIRDCNFYVVAVPTPVDNNNHPDLKPLWGASETVGKVIEKGDIVVYESTVYPGVTEEECLPVVERVSGLKYNEDFFAGYSPERINPGDKLHTVEKIKKVTSGSTPEVADIVDSVYNSVLINGTHKAPSIRVAEASKIIENSQRDVNIAFMNELAKIFNAMGIDTNDVIEAAASKWNFIKLKPGLVGGHCISVDPYYLIQKAQVYGVLPRVMFAARRLNDGMGDYVANQVVKCMNKKGIVVKDAKILILGITFKENCPDVRNTKVVDIYHTLSEYTNNIDVYDPWANAERVEHEYGISIKTQLPDEKYDAVILAVAHNEFRDIDFSAIRANNSVLYDVKGVLSRDIIDGRL
;
A
#
# COMPACT_ATOMS: atom_id res chain seq x y z
N MET A 1 9.42 -9.40 33.61
CA MET A 1 8.01 -9.12 33.31
C MET A 1 7.52 -10.17 32.30
N GLU A 2 6.45 -10.87 32.56
CA GLU A 2 5.83 -11.78 31.58
C GLU A 2 5.08 -10.92 30.57
N ILE A 3 5.44 -11.03 29.30
CA ILE A 3 4.85 -10.23 28.23
C ILE A 3 3.52 -10.84 27.78
N LYS A 4 2.45 -10.04 27.82
CA LYS A 4 1.13 -10.33 27.24
C LYS A 4 0.80 -9.24 26.24
N ILE A 5 0.47 -9.63 25.01
CA ILE A 5 0.37 -8.72 23.88
C ILE A 5 -1.09 -8.46 23.51
N ALA A 6 -1.43 -7.18 23.30
CA ALA A 6 -2.68 -6.78 22.65
C ALA A 6 -2.35 -6.11 21.30
N ILE A 7 -2.97 -6.59 20.22
CA ILE A 7 -2.85 -5.98 18.90
C ILE A 7 -4.10 -5.19 18.60
N ILE A 8 -3.98 -3.88 18.41
CA ILE A 8 -5.09 -2.96 18.14
C ILE A 8 -5.18 -2.71 16.63
N GLY A 9 -6.24 -3.25 16.03
CA GLY A 9 -6.44 -3.29 14.57
C GLY A 9 -5.98 -4.61 13.96
N LEU A 10 -6.91 -5.36 13.35
CA LEU A 10 -6.70 -6.69 12.78
C LEU A 10 -6.81 -6.68 11.24
N GLY A 11 -6.25 -5.64 10.61
CA GLY A 11 -6.13 -5.53 9.16
C GLY A 11 -4.90 -6.22 8.59
N TYR A 12 -4.43 -5.74 7.43
CA TYR A 12 -3.27 -6.25 6.68
C TYR A 12 -1.95 -6.31 7.47
N VAL A 13 -1.81 -5.49 8.49
CA VAL A 13 -0.59 -5.40 9.34
C VAL A 13 -0.80 -6.15 10.64
N GLY A 14 -1.88 -5.84 11.36
CA GLY A 14 -2.08 -6.33 12.71
C GLY A 14 -2.36 -7.81 12.79
N LEU A 15 -3.14 -8.39 11.87
CA LEU A 15 -3.45 -9.82 11.91
C LEU A 15 -2.23 -10.71 11.69
N PRO A 16 -1.37 -10.50 10.67
CA PRO A 16 -0.13 -11.27 10.51
C PRO A 16 0.79 -11.18 11.74
N LEU A 17 0.91 -10.00 12.35
CA LEU A 17 1.70 -9.81 13.57
C LEU A 17 1.07 -10.52 14.77
N ALA A 18 -0.26 -10.41 14.96
CA ALA A 18 -0.97 -11.08 16.05
C ALA A 18 -0.76 -12.59 15.98
N ARG A 19 -0.94 -13.18 14.79
CA ARG A 19 -0.67 -14.60 14.55
C ARG A 19 0.79 -14.96 14.87
N LEU A 20 1.72 -14.13 14.46
CA LEU A 20 3.14 -14.39 14.69
C LEU A 20 3.50 -14.32 16.18
N PHE A 21 3.06 -13.28 16.87
CA PHE A 21 3.30 -13.14 18.32
C PHE A 21 2.65 -14.26 19.13
N SER A 22 1.45 -14.73 18.76
CA SER A 22 0.73 -15.80 19.48
C SER A 22 1.55 -17.10 19.55
N THR A 23 2.51 -17.31 18.64
CA THR A 23 3.39 -18.49 18.69
C THR A 23 4.33 -18.50 19.90
N LYS A 24 4.51 -17.36 20.58
CA LYS A 24 5.44 -17.23 21.72
C LYS A 24 4.89 -16.51 22.93
N TYR A 25 3.85 -15.71 22.76
CA TYR A 25 3.28 -14.87 23.81
C TYR A 25 1.76 -15.04 23.88
N PRO A 26 1.15 -14.98 25.06
CA PRO A 26 -0.29 -14.77 25.17
C PRO A 26 -0.66 -13.51 24.37
N THR A 27 -1.51 -13.66 23.34
CA THR A 27 -1.82 -12.58 22.41
C THR A 27 -3.32 -12.46 22.19
N VAL A 28 -3.85 -11.24 22.35
CA VAL A 28 -5.24 -10.89 22.05
C VAL A 28 -5.27 -9.90 20.91
N GLY A 29 -6.04 -10.19 19.86
CA GLY A 29 -6.34 -9.25 18.80
C GLY A 29 -7.57 -8.43 19.13
N PHE A 30 -7.49 -7.12 19.08
CA PHE A 30 -8.62 -6.22 19.29
C PHE A 30 -8.95 -5.48 18.00
N ASP A 31 -10.22 -5.54 17.59
CA ASP A 31 -10.74 -4.72 16.48
C ASP A 31 -12.11 -4.18 16.84
N MET A 32 -12.42 -2.96 16.41
CA MET A 32 -13.73 -2.34 16.65
C MET A 32 -14.83 -2.94 15.77
N ASN A 33 -14.48 -3.61 14.69
CA ASN A 33 -15.40 -4.22 13.74
C ASN A 33 -15.78 -5.64 14.18
N GLN A 34 -16.96 -5.82 14.72
CA GLN A 34 -17.48 -7.13 15.16
C GLN A 34 -17.48 -8.15 14.02
N HIS A 35 -17.88 -7.75 12.82
CA HIS A 35 -17.87 -8.66 11.67
C HIS A 35 -16.45 -9.19 11.38
N ARG A 36 -15.43 -8.34 11.51
CA ARG A 36 -14.04 -8.76 11.34
C ARG A 36 -13.60 -9.76 12.41
N VAL A 37 -13.96 -9.51 13.66
CA VAL A 37 -13.69 -10.42 14.78
C VAL A 37 -14.38 -11.77 14.57
N ASP A 38 -15.65 -11.77 14.20
CA ASP A 38 -16.44 -12.99 13.97
C ASP A 38 -15.86 -13.83 12.83
N GLU A 39 -15.47 -13.17 11.73
CA GLU A 39 -14.81 -13.78 10.58
C GLU A 39 -13.50 -14.48 10.98
N LEU A 40 -12.62 -13.75 11.68
CA LEU A 40 -11.33 -14.27 12.12
C LEU A 40 -11.48 -15.44 13.10
N MET A 41 -12.43 -15.36 14.04
CA MET A 41 -12.68 -16.44 14.99
C MET A 41 -13.31 -17.69 14.34
N GLN A 42 -13.86 -17.56 13.10
CA GLN A 42 -14.24 -18.69 12.27
C GLN A 42 -13.07 -19.29 11.48
N GLY A 43 -11.86 -18.73 11.63
CA GLY A 43 -10.65 -19.19 10.94
C GLY A 43 -10.52 -18.69 9.52
N HIS A 44 -11.22 -17.60 9.14
CA HIS A 44 -11.17 -17.03 7.80
C HIS A 44 -10.64 -15.60 7.80
N ASP A 45 -9.75 -15.28 6.83
CA ASP A 45 -9.20 -13.94 6.64
C ASP A 45 -9.52 -13.41 5.24
N SER A 46 -10.53 -12.53 5.14
CA SER A 46 -10.90 -11.87 3.87
C SER A 46 -9.82 -10.96 3.28
N THR A 47 -8.78 -10.59 4.06
CA THR A 47 -7.64 -9.84 3.54
C THR A 47 -6.62 -10.74 2.82
N LEU A 48 -6.72 -12.06 2.97
CA LEU A 48 -5.85 -13.08 2.39
C LEU A 48 -4.36 -12.95 2.79
N GLU A 49 -4.07 -12.27 3.89
CA GLU A 49 -2.71 -12.10 4.42
C GLU A 49 -2.28 -13.28 5.29
N VAL A 50 -3.24 -13.89 5.99
CA VAL A 50 -3.04 -15.10 6.79
C VAL A 50 -3.91 -16.22 6.21
N SER A 51 -3.31 -17.38 5.90
CA SER A 51 -4.09 -18.51 5.43
C SER A 51 -5.00 -19.08 6.52
N ASP A 52 -6.13 -19.65 6.14
CA ASP A 52 -7.08 -20.29 7.06
C ASP A 52 -6.40 -21.35 7.93
N GLU A 53 -5.41 -22.07 7.38
CA GLU A 53 -4.60 -23.05 8.11
C GLU A 53 -3.78 -22.40 9.23
N LEU A 54 -3.05 -21.32 8.92
CA LEU A 54 -2.22 -20.61 9.90
C LEU A 54 -3.07 -19.87 10.95
N LEU A 55 -4.21 -19.35 10.56
CA LEU A 55 -5.13 -18.71 11.49
C LEU A 55 -5.77 -19.74 12.42
N GLY A 56 -6.21 -20.90 11.88
CA GLY A 56 -6.73 -22.01 12.65
C GLY A 56 -5.69 -22.55 13.65
N ASP A 57 -4.43 -22.68 13.25
CA ASP A 57 -3.32 -23.07 14.14
C ASP A 57 -3.14 -22.08 15.29
N ALA A 58 -3.14 -20.77 15.01
CA ALA A 58 -3.05 -19.74 16.04
C ALA A 58 -4.18 -19.82 17.06
N ILE A 59 -5.43 -20.00 16.61
CA ILE A 59 -6.61 -20.08 17.47
C ILE A 59 -6.57 -21.37 18.33
N HIS A 60 -6.32 -22.52 17.73
CA HIS A 60 -6.48 -23.81 18.40
C HIS A 60 -5.24 -24.25 19.20
N ASN A 61 -4.04 -23.93 18.73
CA ASN A 61 -2.79 -24.40 19.32
C ASN A 61 -2.03 -23.32 20.12
N HIS A 62 -2.32 -22.04 19.87
CA HIS A 62 -1.62 -20.91 20.50
C HIS A 62 -2.55 -20.00 21.32
N ASN A 63 -3.83 -20.40 21.49
CA ASN A 63 -4.83 -19.65 22.25
C ASN A 63 -4.97 -18.17 21.78
N PHE A 64 -4.80 -17.91 20.49
CA PHE A 64 -5.04 -16.60 19.92
C PHE A 64 -6.54 -16.31 19.92
N VAL A 65 -6.93 -15.17 20.46
CA VAL A 65 -8.32 -14.72 20.56
C VAL A 65 -8.46 -13.35 19.91
N CYS A 66 -9.54 -13.15 19.15
CA CYS A 66 -9.95 -11.84 18.67
C CYS A 66 -11.16 -11.35 19.46
N SER A 67 -11.21 -10.07 19.81
CA SER A 67 -12.27 -9.47 20.61
C SER A 67 -12.55 -8.01 20.21
N THR A 68 -13.79 -7.57 20.45
CA THR A 68 -14.19 -6.16 20.44
C THR A 68 -14.32 -5.59 21.86
N ASN A 69 -14.15 -6.43 22.90
CA ASN A 69 -14.30 -6.02 24.28
C ASN A 69 -12.97 -5.57 24.89
N LEU A 70 -12.96 -4.35 25.45
CA LEU A 70 -11.77 -3.76 26.08
C LEU A 70 -11.28 -4.55 27.30
N ASP A 71 -12.16 -5.23 28.01
CA ASP A 71 -11.77 -5.99 29.20
C ASP A 71 -10.87 -7.19 28.85
N ASP A 72 -10.96 -7.71 27.61
CA ASP A 72 -10.15 -8.85 27.17
C ASP A 72 -8.66 -8.46 26.92
N ILE A 73 -8.37 -7.17 26.78
CA ILE A 73 -6.99 -6.65 26.60
C ILE A 73 -6.44 -5.92 27.83
N ARG A 74 -7.23 -5.84 28.92
CA ARG A 74 -6.86 -5.10 30.14
C ARG A 74 -5.65 -5.71 30.85
N ASP A 75 -5.53 -7.04 30.81
CA ASP A 75 -4.43 -7.77 31.44
C ASP A 75 -3.14 -7.81 30.56
N CYS A 76 -3.19 -7.17 29.38
CA CYS A 76 -2.01 -7.03 28.52
C CYS A 76 -1.11 -5.90 29.02
N ASN A 77 0.18 -6.03 28.74
CA ASN A 77 1.20 -5.04 29.14
C ASN A 77 2.10 -4.62 27.99
N PHE A 78 1.81 -5.11 26.78
CA PHE A 78 2.49 -4.75 25.54
C PHE A 78 1.45 -4.57 24.43
N TYR A 79 1.14 -3.31 24.13
CA TYR A 79 0.10 -2.94 23.16
C TYR A 79 0.76 -2.60 21.81
N VAL A 80 0.28 -3.19 20.73
CA VAL A 80 0.75 -2.90 19.36
C VAL A 80 -0.39 -2.28 18.56
N VAL A 81 -0.20 -1.05 18.11
CA VAL A 81 -1.19 -0.31 17.33
C VAL A 81 -0.90 -0.44 15.85
N ALA A 82 -1.79 -1.11 15.12
CA ALA A 82 -1.63 -1.44 13.70
C ALA A 82 -2.86 -1.00 12.87
N VAL A 83 -3.35 0.21 13.13
CA VAL A 83 -4.50 0.78 12.43
C VAL A 83 -4.07 1.49 11.14
N PRO A 84 -4.97 1.63 10.13
CA PRO A 84 -4.66 2.33 8.89
C PRO A 84 -4.40 3.83 9.12
N THR A 85 -3.59 4.40 8.24
CA THR A 85 -3.27 5.85 8.20
C THR A 85 -3.52 6.36 6.77
N PRO A 86 -4.77 6.66 6.40
CA PRO A 86 -5.12 7.17 5.09
C PRO A 86 -4.75 8.65 4.94
N VAL A 87 -4.91 9.19 3.73
CA VAL A 87 -4.91 10.63 3.46
C VAL A 87 -6.33 11.09 3.14
N ASP A 88 -6.61 12.36 3.42
CA ASP A 88 -7.85 13.01 3.01
C ASP A 88 -7.83 13.37 1.50
N ASN A 89 -8.93 13.95 1.01
CA ASN A 89 -9.08 14.36 -0.39
C ASN A 89 -8.06 15.46 -0.82
N ASN A 90 -7.37 16.08 0.11
CA ASN A 90 -6.33 17.08 -0.13
C ASN A 90 -4.92 16.51 0.06
N ASN A 91 -4.80 15.18 0.15
CA ASN A 91 -3.56 14.46 0.44
C ASN A 91 -2.93 14.82 1.80
N HIS A 92 -3.73 15.24 2.79
CA HIS A 92 -3.26 15.41 4.16
C HIS A 92 -3.42 14.11 4.95
N PRO A 93 -2.46 13.76 5.82
CA PRO A 93 -2.57 12.61 6.71
C PRO A 93 -3.83 12.67 7.58
N ASP A 94 -4.66 11.62 7.55
CA ASP A 94 -5.78 11.46 8.48
C ASP A 94 -5.34 10.60 9.68
N LEU A 95 -5.09 11.27 10.81
CA LEU A 95 -4.64 10.62 12.06
C LEU A 95 -5.79 10.15 12.95
N LYS A 96 -7.06 10.33 12.55
CA LYS A 96 -8.22 9.94 13.39
C LYS A 96 -8.19 8.47 13.81
N PRO A 97 -7.85 7.49 12.95
CA PRO A 97 -7.73 6.10 13.37
C PRO A 97 -6.66 5.90 14.47
N LEU A 98 -5.53 6.60 14.36
CA LEU A 98 -4.46 6.56 15.37
C LEU A 98 -4.90 7.18 16.69
N TRP A 99 -5.59 8.32 16.66
CA TRP A 99 -6.12 8.93 17.88
C TRP A 99 -7.14 8.01 18.55
N GLY A 100 -8.05 7.39 17.78
CA GLY A 100 -9.01 6.42 18.30
C GLY A 100 -8.36 5.18 18.91
N ALA A 101 -7.32 4.65 18.28
CA ALA A 101 -6.54 3.53 18.82
C ALA A 101 -5.78 3.94 20.10
N SER A 102 -5.21 5.14 20.11
CA SER A 102 -4.53 5.70 21.29
C SER A 102 -5.51 5.93 22.45
N GLU A 103 -6.76 6.34 22.18
CA GLU A 103 -7.82 6.41 23.17
C GLU A 103 -8.19 5.00 23.71
N THR A 104 -8.24 4.01 22.84
CA THR A 104 -8.49 2.61 23.21
C THR A 104 -7.39 2.11 24.15
N VAL A 105 -6.14 2.31 23.82
CA VAL A 105 -4.99 1.95 24.68
C VAL A 105 -5.04 2.74 25.99
N GLY A 106 -5.31 4.04 25.95
CA GLY A 106 -5.40 4.89 27.14
C GLY A 106 -6.45 4.45 28.17
N LYS A 107 -7.50 3.71 27.76
CA LYS A 107 -8.53 3.16 28.67
C LYS A 107 -8.09 1.93 29.45
N VAL A 108 -7.03 1.26 29.01
CA VAL A 108 -6.60 -0.04 29.55
C VAL A 108 -5.13 -0.07 29.99
N ILE A 109 -4.29 0.83 29.52
CA ILE A 109 -2.85 0.87 29.83
C ILE A 109 -2.62 1.14 31.33
N GLU A 110 -1.68 0.41 31.92
CA GLU A 110 -1.29 0.53 33.33
C GLU A 110 0.18 0.97 33.47
N LYS A 111 0.60 1.17 34.73
CA LYS A 111 1.99 1.57 35.03
C LYS A 111 2.97 0.45 34.68
N GLY A 112 4.00 0.80 33.92
CA GLY A 112 5.05 -0.09 33.47
C GLY A 112 4.78 -0.70 32.09
N ASP A 113 3.61 -0.45 31.50
CA ASP A 113 3.24 -0.98 30.20
C ASP A 113 3.93 -0.25 29.05
N ILE A 114 3.97 -0.91 27.90
CA ILE A 114 4.59 -0.41 26.67
C ILE A 114 3.53 -0.39 25.55
N VAL A 115 3.43 0.76 24.86
CA VAL A 115 2.67 0.86 23.60
C VAL A 115 3.61 1.02 22.42
N VAL A 116 3.47 0.17 21.38
CA VAL A 116 4.27 0.22 20.16
C VAL A 116 3.37 0.55 18.97
N TYR A 117 3.74 1.54 18.18
CA TYR A 117 3.00 1.89 16.95
C TYR A 117 3.67 1.25 15.74
N GLU A 118 2.86 0.62 14.89
CA GLU A 118 3.26 0.00 13.62
C GLU A 118 2.79 0.80 12.41
N SER A 119 1.74 1.61 12.60
CA SER A 119 1.12 2.40 11.54
C SER A 119 2.12 3.35 10.90
N THR A 120 2.09 3.48 9.57
CA THR A 120 2.97 4.40 8.84
C THR A 120 2.63 5.85 9.15
N VAL A 121 3.63 6.62 9.58
CA VAL A 121 3.46 8.02 10.01
C VAL A 121 4.68 8.87 9.62
N TYR A 122 4.54 10.20 9.63
CA TYR A 122 5.69 11.10 9.54
C TYR A 122 6.44 11.16 10.86
N PRO A 123 7.73 11.55 10.85
CA PRO A 123 8.52 11.64 12.09
C PRO A 123 7.91 12.58 13.14
N GLY A 124 7.70 12.03 14.34
CA GLY A 124 7.16 12.74 15.50
C GLY A 124 5.69 12.44 15.80
N VAL A 125 4.93 11.73 14.93
CA VAL A 125 3.49 11.46 15.17
C VAL A 125 3.29 10.66 16.45
N THR A 126 4.08 9.63 16.68
CA THR A 126 3.96 8.83 17.90
C THR A 126 4.04 9.72 19.13
N GLU A 127 5.10 10.51 19.26
CA GLU A 127 5.38 11.31 20.45
C GLU A 127 4.53 12.61 20.53
N GLU A 128 4.23 13.25 19.39
CA GLU A 128 3.57 14.56 19.36
C GLU A 128 2.04 14.47 19.27
N GLU A 129 1.49 13.36 18.69
CA GLU A 129 0.07 13.21 18.39
C GLU A 129 -0.59 12.07 19.18
N CYS A 130 0.07 10.90 19.22
CA CYS A 130 -0.54 9.69 19.80
C CYS A 130 -0.39 9.63 21.32
N LEU A 131 0.83 9.79 21.83
CA LEU A 131 1.09 9.64 23.27
C LEU A 131 0.37 10.70 24.14
N PRO A 132 0.19 11.97 23.71
CA PRO A 132 -0.64 12.92 24.45
C PRO A 132 -2.11 12.48 24.58
N VAL A 133 -2.62 11.69 23.63
CA VAL A 133 -3.96 11.11 23.73
C VAL A 133 -3.99 10.01 24.79
N VAL A 134 -2.98 9.13 24.81
CA VAL A 134 -2.85 8.08 25.85
C VAL A 134 -2.75 8.71 27.23
N GLU A 135 -1.88 9.73 27.42
CA GLU A 135 -1.74 10.47 28.69
C GLU A 135 -3.07 11.08 29.16
N ARG A 136 -3.78 11.76 28.25
CA ARG A 136 -5.05 12.41 28.55
C ARG A 136 -6.12 11.42 29.03
N VAL A 137 -6.19 10.23 28.39
CA VAL A 137 -7.24 9.24 28.66
C VAL A 137 -6.89 8.41 29.90
N SER A 138 -5.64 7.98 30.06
CA SER A 138 -5.20 7.15 31.17
C SER A 138 -4.91 7.94 32.45
N GLY A 139 -4.57 9.21 32.33
CA GLY A 139 -4.03 10.01 33.44
C GLY A 139 -2.60 9.65 33.84
N LEU A 140 -1.94 8.76 33.10
CA LEU A 140 -0.56 8.34 33.28
C LEU A 140 0.39 9.27 32.51
N LYS A 141 1.67 9.28 32.87
CA LYS A 141 2.70 10.08 32.22
C LYS A 141 3.66 9.25 31.39
N TYR A 142 3.87 9.68 30.18
CA TYR A 142 4.83 9.12 29.24
C TYR A 142 6.27 9.20 29.77
N ASN A 143 7.02 8.12 29.65
CA ASN A 143 8.39 7.93 30.17
C ASN A 143 8.55 8.02 31.71
N GLU A 144 7.44 8.06 32.44
CA GLU A 144 7.41 7.95 33.91
C GLU A 144 6.58 6.75 34.34
N ASP A 145 5.31 6.68 33.91
CA ASP A 145 4.36 5.64 34.27
C ASP A 145 4.19 4.58 33.19
N PHE A 146 4.22 4.96 31.91
CA PHE A 146 4.18 4.06 30.76
C PHE A 146 5.21 4.46 29.70
N PHE A 147 5.50 3.55 28.78
CA PHE A 147 6.55 3.72 27.79
C PHE A 147 6.04 3.46 26.37
N ALA A 148 6.85 3.86 25.37
CA ALA A 148 6.46 3.70 23.99
C ALA A 148 7.60 3.17 23.12
N GLY A 149 7.19 2.57 21.98
CA GLY A 149 8.07 2.15 20.90
C GLY A 149 7.44 2.45 19.55
N TYR A 150 8.23 2.24 18.52
CA TYR A 150 7.77 2.27 17.14
C TYR A 150 8.49 1.20 16.32
N SER A 151 7.73 0.43 15.54
CA SER A 151 8.25 -0.57 14.63
C SER A 151 7.45 -0.54 13.33
N PRO A 152 7.97 0.09 12.27
CA PRO A 152 7.22 0.25 11.02
C PRO A 152 6.91 -1.08 10.34
N GLU A 153 5.72 -1.17 9.74
CA GLU A 153 5.41 -2.26 8.83
C GLU A 153 6.13 -2.08 7.49
N ARG A 154 6.69 -3.17 6.99
CA ARG A 154 7.49 -3.22 5.75
C ARG A 154 7.02 -4.31 4.78
N ILE A 155 5.87 -4.95 5.06
CA ILE A 155 5.27 -5.96 4.19
C ILE A 155 4.80 -5.28 2.89
N ASN A 156 4.99 -5.98 1.79
CA ASN A 156 4.38 -5.62 0.52
C ASN A 156 3.14 -6.52 0.32
N PRO A 157 1.91 -6.00 0.43
CA PRO A 157 0.71 -6.81 0.31
C PRO A 157 0.72 -7.71 -0.93
N GLY A 158 0.39 -8.99 -0.73
CA GLY A 158 0.43 -10.02 -1.78
C GLY A 158 1.81 -10.61 -2.07
N ASP A 159 2.89 -10.17 -1.39
CA ASP A 159 4.23 -10.77 -1.51
C ASP A 159 4.36 -12.00 -0.58
N LYS A 160 4.25 -13.18 -1.15
CA LYS A 160 4.35 -14.45 -0.41
C LYS A 160 5.80 -14.88 -0.10
N LEU A 161 6.81 -14.19 -0.63
CA LEU A 161 8.22 -14.48 -0.38
C LEU A 161 8.76 -13.70 0.81
N HIS A 162 8.39 -12.41 0.92
CA HIS A 162 8.83 -11.52 1.98
C HIS A 162 7.72 -11.33 3.03
N THR A 163 7.40 -12.43 3.71
CA THR A 163 6.41 -12.44 4.80
C THR A 163 6.92 -11.67 6.03
N VAL A 164 6.02 -11.30 6.94
CA VAL A 164 6.38 -10.60 8.19
C VAL A 164 7.51 -11.28 8.96
N GLU A 165 7.55 -12.61 8.96
CA GLU A 165 8.59 -13.41 9.63
C GLU A 165 9.99 -13.26 9.01
N LYS A 166 10.04 -13.02 7.68
CA LYS A 166 11.27 -12.99 6.88
C LYS A 166 11.80 -11.58 6.63
N ILE A 167 11.02 -10.55 6.92
CA ILE A 167 11.47 -9.17 6.76
C ILE A 167 12.29 -8.79 7.98
N LYS A 168 13.44 -8.12 7.78
CA LYS A 168 14.15 -7.48 8.87
C LYS A 168 13.40 -6.24 9.32
N LYS A 169 12.80 -6.27 10.51
CA LYS A 169 12.03 -5.12 11.03
C LYS A 169 12.94 -4.09 11.70
N VAL A 170 12.51 -2.85 11.64
CA VAL A 170 13.10 -1.77 12.45
C VAL A 170 12.35 -1.72 13.78
N THR A 171 13.07 -1.56 14.88
CA THR A 171 12.51 -1.41 16.24
C THR A 171 13.07 -0.17 16.90
N SER A 172 12.34 0.41 17.83
CA SER A 172 12.80 1.55 18.65
C SER A 172 12.02 1.62 19.94
N GLY A 173 12.54 2.36 20.90
CA GLY A 173 11.88 2.62 22.18
C GLY A 173 12.16 4.01 22.71
N SER A 174 11.33 4.43 23.64
CA SER A 174 11.39 5.75 24.25
C SER A 174 12.55 5.93 25.25
N THR A 175 13.04 4.82 25.80
CA THR A 175 14.28 4.76 26.58
C THR A 175 15.15 3.60 26.07
N PRO A 176 16.46 3.56 26.40
CA PRO A 176 17.32 2.43 26.01
C PRO A 176 16.77 1.08 26.48
N GLU A 177 16.27 0.99 27.70
CA GLU A 177 15.72 -0.23 28.31
C GLU A 177 14.45 -0.68 27.58
N VAL A 178 13.56 0.25 27.25
CA VAL A 178 12.34 -0.02 26.50
C VAL A 178 12.69 -0.43 25.07
N ALA A 179 13.68 0.20 24.43
CA ALA A 179 14.15 -0.19 23.11
C ALA A 179 14.68 -1.64 23.11
N ASP A 180 15.38 -2.07 24.18
CA ASP A 180 15.84 -3.44 24.33
C ASP A 180 14.69 -4.44 24.52
N ILE A 181 13.66 -4.08 25.29
CA ILE A 181 12.46 -4.91 25.45
C ILE A 181 11.72 -5.05 24.11
N VAL A 182 11.40 -3.95 23.44
CA VAL A 182 10.74 -3.95 22.13
C VAL A 182 11.54 -4.76 21.12
N ASP A 183 12.85 -4.53 21.03
CA ASP A 183 13.73 -5.28 20.12
C ASP A 183 13.71 -6.78 20.42
N SER A 184 13.79 -7.17 21.69
CA SER A 184 13.75 -8.57 22.11
C SER A 184 12.42 -9.24 21.76
N VAL A 185 11.29 -8.59 22.01
CA VAL A 185 9.95 -9.12 21.69
C VAL A 185 9.82 -9.39 20.19
N TYR A 186 10.13 -8.40 19.36
CA TYR A 186 10.07 -8.56 17.91
C TYR A 186 11.08 -9.59 17.39
N ASN A 187 12.33 -9.50 17.81
CA ASN A 187 13.39 -10.41 17.37
C ASN A 187 13.10 -11.86 17.72
N SER A 188 12.34 -12.12 18.77
CA SER A 188 12.00 -13.46 19.21
C SER A 188 11.15 -14.25 18.21
N VAL A 189 10.37 -13.56 17.35
CA VAL A 189 9.45 -14.16 16.38
C VAL A 189 9.89 -13.98 14.92
N LEU A 190 10.95 -13.20 14.67
CA LEU A 190 11.44 -12.88 13.31
C LEU A 190 12.63 -13.76 12.93
N ILE A 191 12.64 -14.26 11.70
CA ILE A 191 13.74 -15.11 11.19
C ILE A 191 14.97 -14.27 10.88
N ASN A 192 14.81 -13.11 10.26
CA ASN A 192 15.92 -12.24 9.82
C ASN A 192 16.24 -11.13 10.83
N GLY A 193 15.65 -11.22 12.03
CA GLY A 193 15.92 -10.34 13.14
C GLY A 193 15.47 -8.90 12.95
N THR A 194 16.02 -8.01 13.73
CA THR A 194 15.66 -6.60 13.83
C THR A 194 16.83 -5.68 13.53
N HIS A 195 16.52 -4.41 13.30
CA HIS A 195 17.44 -3.28 13.33
C HIS A 195 16.95 -2.28 14.38
N LYS A 196 17.64 -2.20 15.50
CA LYS A 196 17.29 -1.27 16.57
C LYS A 196 17.71 0.16 16.18
N ALA A 197 16.73 1.02 15.91
CA ALA A 197 16.95 2.42 15.61
C ALA A 197 17.24 3.22 16.90
N PRO A 198 18.01 4.31 16.83
CA PRO A 198 18.41 5.09 18.02
C PRO A 198 17.26 5.87 18.65
N SER A 199 16.13 6.07 17.96
CA SER A 199 14.94 6.74 18.49
C SER A 199 13.69 6.39 17.69
N ILE A 200 12.51 6.65 18.28
CA ILE A 200 11.21 6.54 17.63
C ILE A 200 11.17 7.36 16.33
N ARG A 201 11.60 8.63 16.37
CA ARG A 201 11.61 9.52 15.19
C ARG A 201 12.50 9.00 14.05
N VAL A 202 13.61 8.37 14.35
CA VAL A 202 14.47 7.76 13.32
C VAL A 202 13.80 6.54 12.70
N ALA A 203 13.12 5.72 13.50
CA ALA A 203 12.38 4.57 13.00
C ALA A 203 11.19 5.01 12.12
N GLU A 204 10.43 6.03 12.52
CA GLU A 204 9.36 6.64 11.70
C GLU A 204 9.93 7.18 10.38
N ALA A 205 11.02 7.96 10.44
CA ALA A 205 11.68 8.52 9.27
C ALA A 205 12.13 7.43 8.29
N SER A 206 12.67 6.31 8.80
CA SER A 206 13.20 5.23 7.96
C SER A 206 12.11 4.63 7.06
N LYS A 207 10.89 4.46 7.57
CA LYS A 207 9.75 3.95 6.80
C LYS A 207 9.34 4.89 5.67
N ILE A 208 9.22 6.17 5.99
CA ILE A 208 8.76 7.17 5.02
C ILE A 208 9.75 7.32 3.86
N ILE A 209 11.06 7.29 4.13
CA ILE A 209 12.06 7.45 3.06
C ILE A 209 12.15 6.25 2.13
N GLU A 210 11.82 5.03 2.58
CA GLU A 210 11.80 3.85 1.71
C GLU A 210 10.81 4.02 0.54
N ASN A 211 9.59 4.46 0.84
CA ASN A 211 8.56 4.67 -0.15
C ASN A 211 8.77 5.98 -0.93
N SER A 212 9.22 7.05 -0.27
CA SER A 212 9.55 8.31 -0.94
C SER A 212 10.70 8.16 -1.95
N GLN A 213 11.74 7.40 -1.62
CA GLN A 213 12.83 7.09 -2.54
C GLN A 213 12.32 6.34 -3.76
N ARG A 214 11.45 5.34 -3.56
CA ARG A 214 10.86 4.57 -4.66
C ARG A 214 10.01 5.44 -5.55
N ASP A 215 9.18 6.30 -4.96
CA ASP A 215 8.35 7.26 -5.68
C ASP A 215 9.16 8.22 -6.55
N VAL A 216 10.20 8.84 -6.01
CA VAL A 216 11.12 9.74 -6.74
C VAL A 216 11.82 8.99 -7.88
N ASN A 217 12.27 7.77 -7.65
CA ASN A 217 12.94 6.97 -8.66
C ASN A 217 11.98 6.55 -9.79
N ILE A 218 10.73 6.22 -9.50
CA ILE A 218 9.72 5.94 -10.53
C ILE A 218 9.38 7.21 -11.29
N ALA A 219 9.26 8.36 -10.60
CA ALA A 219 9.04 9.65 -11.27
C ALA A 219 10.15 9.97 -12.25
N PHE A 220 11.41 9.71 -11.91
CA PHE A 220 12.52 9.86 -12.84
C PHE A 220 12.36 8.96 -14.09
N MET A 221 11.96 7.69 -13.92
CA MET A 221 11.68 6.79 -15.05
C MET A 221 10.50 7.30 -15.90
N ASN A 222 9.46 7.81 -15.26
CA ASN A 222 8.30 8.41 -15.94
C ASN A 222 8.68 9.67 -16.74
N GLU A 223 9.56 10.50 -16.21
CA GLU A 223 10.08 11.67 -16.93
C GLU A 223 10.89 11.23 -18.16
N LEU A 224 11.77 10.23 -18.00
CA LEU A 224 12.53 9.66 -19.10
C LEU A 224 11.60 9.08 -20.19
N ALA A 225 10.52 8.39 -19.79
CA ALA A 225 9.53 7.88 -20.75
C ALA A 225 8.89 9.02 -21.58
N LYS A 226 8.56 10.14 -20.95
CA LYS A 226 8.03 11.32 -21.64
C LYS A 226 9.06 11.92 -22.62
N ILE A 227 10.32 12.04 -22.20
CA ILE A 227 11.42 12.57 -23.01
C ILE A 227 11.69 11.67 -24.22
N PHE A 228 11.87 10.37 -23.98
CA PHE A 228 12.20 9.41 -25.04
C PHE A 228 11.04 9.21 -26.01
N ASN A 229 9.81 9.22 -25.53
CA ASN A 229 8.62 9.20 -26.39
C ASN A 229 8.57 10.40 -27.34
N ALA A 230 8.93 11.61 -26.85
CA ALA A 230 9.03 12.81 -27.69
C ALA A 230 10.17 12.72 -28.72
N MET A 231 11.25 11.98 -28.41
CA MET A 231 12.39 11.76 -29.27
C MET A 231 12.20 10.56 -30.23
N GLY A 232 11.11 9.78 -30.09
CA GLY A 232 10.92 8.54 -30.86
C GLY A 232 11.85 7.40 -30.45
N ILE A 233 12.36 7.41 -29.22
CA ILE A 233 13.23 6.40 -28.65
C ILE A 233 12.41 5.52 -27.69
N ASP A 234 12.66 4.21 -27.72
CA ASP A 234 11.99 3.29 -26.80
C ASP A 234 12.66 3.33 -25.42
N THR A 235 11.86 3.64 -24.40
CA THR A 235 12.33 3.80 -23.02
C THR A 235 12.87 2.50 -22.44
N ASN A 236 12.22 1.36 -22.73
CA ASN A 236 12.67 0.07 -22.21
C ASN A 236 14.03 -0.35 -22.78
N ASP A 237 14.29 -0.09 -24.07
CA ASP A 237 15.59 -0.35 -24.68
C ASP A 237 16.71 0.48 -24.03
N VAL A 238 16.43 1.74 -23.72
CA VAL A 238 17.39 2.61 -23.00
C VAL A 238 17.64 2.07 -21.60
N ILE A 239 16.60 1.66 -20.87
CA ILE A 239 16.72 1.09 -19.53
C ILE A 239 17.52 -0.21 -19.57
N GLU A 240 17.26 -1.12 -20.52
CA GLU A 240 18.02 -2.36 -20.67
C GLU A 240 19.50 -2.09 -20.98
N ALA A 241 19.79 -1.14 -21.88
CA ALA A 241 21.16 -0.74 -22.17
C ALA A 241 21.85 -0.15 -20.94
N ALA A 242 21.19 0.74 -20.20
CA ALA A 242 21.73 1.33 -18.98
C ALA A 242 21.93 0.28 -17.86
N ALA A 243 21.02 -0.70 -17.75
CA ALA A 243 21.07 -1.78 -16.78
C ALA A 243 22.24 -2.77 -17.00
N SER A 244 22.92 -2.70 -18.16
CA SER A 244 24.17 -3.42 -18.37
C SER A 244 25.29 -2.94 -17.44
N LYS A 245 25.16 -1.74 -16.86
CA LYS A 245 26.09 -1.23 -15.86
C LYS A 245 25.72 -1.74 -14.46
N TRP A 246 26.66 -2.34 -13.76
CA TRP A 246 26.48 -3.03 -12.49
C TRP A 246 25.84 -2.20 -11.37
N ASN A 247 25.99 -0.88 -11.37
CA ASN A 247 25.45 0.01 -10.33
C ASN A 247 24.21 0.81 -10.78
N PHE A 248 23.62 0.46 -11.93
CA PHE A 248 22.36 1.07 -12.36
C PHE A 248 21.17 0.46 -11.60
N ILE A 249 20.35 1.30 -10.98
CA ILE A 249 19.13 0.85 -10.29
C ILE A 249 18.05 0.70 -11.35
N LYS A 250 17.77 -0.55 -11.74
CA LYS A 250 16.80 -0.88 -12.78
C LYS A 250 15.37 -0.73 -12.26
N LEU A 251 14.72 0.34 -12.65
CA LEU A 251 13.30 0.59 -12.46
C LEU A 251 12.64 0.84 -13.82
N LYS A 252 11.32 0.75 -13.87
CA LYS A 252 10.54 0.99 -15.09
C LYS A 252 9.56 2.15 -14.87
N PRO A 253 9.17 2.87 -15.94
CA PRO A 253 8.06 3.81 -15.87
C PRO A 253 6.76 3.06 -15.60
N GLY A 254 5.76 3.77 -15.06
CA GLY A 254 4.46 3.17 -14.79
C GLY A 254 3.56 4.04 -13.92
N LEU A 255 2.37 3.55 -13.68
CA LEU A 255 1.40 4.18 -12.80
C LEU A 255 1.76 3.91 -11.34
N VAL A 256 1.71 4.93 -10.50
CA VAL A 256 2.02 4.84 -9.07
C VAL A 256 0.74 5.03 -8.26
N GLY A 257 0.11 3.93 -7.90
CA GLY A 257 -1.09 3.86 -7.07
C GLY A 257 -0.87 3.13 -5.75
N GLY A 258 -1.97 2.73 -5.10
CA GLY A 258 -1.98 1.98 -3.85
C GLY A 258 -1.86 2.86 -2.60
N HIS A 259 -1.65 2.21 -1.43
CA HIS A 259 -1.69 2.92 -0.12
C HIS A 259 -0.36 3.47 0.33
N CYS A 260 0.75 2.99 -0.23
CA CYS A 260 2.06 3.28 0.34
C CYS A 260 2.81 4.29 -0.51
N ILE A 261 3.21 3.92 -1.74
CA ILE A 261 4.10 4.76 -2.56
C ILE A 261 3.40 6.06 -2.98
N SER A 262 2.09 6.02 -3.24
CA SER A 262 1.32 7.21 -3.61
C SER A 262 0.91 8.09 -2.43
N VAL A 263 1.03 7.60 -1.19
CA VAL A 263 0.52 8.23 0.03
C VAL A 263 1.66 8.71 0.95
N ASP A 264 2.59 7.83 1.30
CA ASP A 264 3.65 8.11 2.27
C ASP A 264 4.48 9.37 1.98
N PRO A 265 4.82 9.69 0.71
CA PRO A 265 5.55 10.92 0.43
C PRO A 265 4.82 12.19 0.88
N TYR A 266 3.48 12.21 0.83
CA TYR A 266 2.71 13.36 1.28
C TYR A 266 2.86 13.63 2.78
N TYR A 267 3.01 12.57 3.58
CA TYR A 267 3.30 12.69 5.01
C TYR A 267 4.57 13.49 5.27
N LEU A 268 5.66 13.15 4.56
CA LEU A 268 6.93 13.85 4.73
C LEU A 268 6.90 15.24 4.09
N ILE A 269 6.22 15.42 2.96
CA ILE A 269 6.04 16.73 2.29
C ILE A 269 5.36 17.70 3.24
N GLN A 270 4.26 17.29 3.87
CA GLN A 270 3.53 18.14 4.81
C GLN A 270 4.36 18.47 6.05
N LYS A 271 5.00 17.45 6.65
CA LYS A 271 5.83 17.68 7.85
C LYS A 271 7.01 18.61 7.54
N ALA A 272 7.65 18.48 6.39
CA ALA A 272 8.72 19.37 5.97
C ALA A 272 8.26 20.84 5.88
N GLN A 273 7.05 21.09 5.36
CA GLN A 273 6.50 22.45 5.27
C GLN A 273 6.26 23.07 6.66
N VAL A 274 5.84 22.27 7.66
CA VAL A 274 5.70 22.72 9.06
C VAL A 274 7.04 23.23 9.60
N TYR A 275 8.16 22.61 9.19
CA TYR A 275 9.51 23.06 9.55
C TYR A 275 10.10 24.11 8.60
N GLY A 276 9.29 24.71 7.72
CA GLY A 276 9.72 25.75 6.78
C GLY A 276 10.60 25.23 5.63
N VAL A 277 10.67 23.92 5.40
CA VAL A 277 11.43 23.30 4.31
C VAL A 277 10.49 22.97 3.15
N LEU A 278 10.76 23.52 1.96
CA LEU A 278 10.04 23.16 0.75
C LEU A 278 10.68 21.91 0.10
N PRO A 279 10.03 20.73 0.14
CA PRO A 279 10.59 19.49 -0.37
C PRO A 279 10.42 19.37 -1.91
N ARG A 280 11.18 20.17 -2.67
CA ARG A 280 11.00 20.39 -4.11
C ARG A 280 11.06 19.09 -4.94
N VAL A 281 12.02 18.20 -4.65
CA VAL A 281 12.21 16.94 -5.37
C VAL A 281 11.02 16.02 -5.19
N MET A 282 10.59 15.81 -3.94
CA MET A 282 9.45 14.92 -3.64
C MET A 282 8.15 15.49 -4.22
N PHE A 283 7.95 16.80 -4.10
CA PHE A 283 6.76 17.46 -4.65
C PHE A 283 6.69 17.36 -6.18
N ALA A 284 7.81 17.58 -6.88
CA ALA A 284 7.89 17.43 -8.32
C ALA A 284 7.65 15.98 -8.76
N ALA A 285 8.22 15.00 -8.03
CA ALA A 285 8.04 13.58 -8.30
C ALA A 285 6.57 13.15 -8.15
N ARG A 286 5.91 13.55 -7.05
CA ARG A 286 4.47 13.25 -6.87
C ARG A 286 3.62 13.84 -7.98
N ARG A 287 3.81 15.12 -8.31
CA ARG A 287 3.06 15.78 -9.38
C ARG A 287 3.24 15.08 -10.74
N LEU A 288 4.44 14.59 -11.01
CA LEU A 288 4.73 13.86 -12.24
C LEU A 288 4.04 12.49 -12.25
N ASN A 289 4.16 11.73 -11.16
CA ASN A 289 3.54 10.40 -11.02
C ASN A 289 2.00 10.48 -11.02
N ASP A 290 1.43 11.49 -10.37
CA ASP A 290 -0.01 11.70 -10.36
C ASP A 290 -0.56 12.01 -11.75
N GLY A 291 0.18 12.70 -12.60
CA GLY A 291 -0.24 13.01 -13.98
C GLY A 291 0.04 11.91 -15.01
N MET A 292 0.48 10.71 -14.60
CA MET A 292 0.81 9.65 -15.57
C MET A 292 -0.41 8.98 -16.19
N GLY A 293 -1.54 8.90 -15.47
CA GLY A 293 -2.80 8.41 -16.03
C GLY A 293 -3.26 9.25 -17.22
N ASP A 294 -3.30 10.57 -17.04
CA ASP A 294 -3.63 11.54 -18.10
C ASP A 294 -2.66 11.44 -19.28
N TYR A 295 -1.36 11.29 -18.98
CA TYR A 295 -0.35 11.14 -20.01
C TYR A 295 -0.60 9.89 -20.87
N VAL A 296 -0.87 8.74 -20.25
CA VAL A 296 -1.18 7.48 -20.95
C VAL A 296 -2.42 7.64 -21.83
N ALA A 297 -3.53 8.15 -21.29
CA ALA A 297 -4.75 8.40 -22.05
C ALA A 297 -4.50 9.28 -23.29
N ASN A 298 -3.76 10.37 -23.11
CA ASN A 298 -3.37 11.25 -24.20
C ASN A 298 -2.46 10.58 -25.25
N GLN A 299 -1.58 9.66 -24.87
CA GLN A 299 -0.79 8.88 -25.84
C GLN A 299 -1.67 7.92 -26.63
N VAL A 300 -2.64 7.26 -25.99
CA VAL A 300 -3.63 6.41 -26.69
C VAL A 300 -4.40 7.22 -27.72
N VAL A 301 -4.93 8.39 -27.34
CA VAL A 301 -5.64 9.31 -28.25
C VAL A 301 -4.74 9.73 -29.44
N LYS A 302 -3.46 10.01 -29.20
CA LYS A 302 -2.51 10.32 -30.28
C LYS A 302 -2.30 9.13 -31.23
N CYS A 303 -2.20 7.91 -30.71
CA CYS A 303 -2.08 6.70 -31.53
C CYS A 303 -3.34 6.48 -32.38
N MET A 304 -4.53 6.66 -31.79
CA MET A 304 -5.80 6.58 -32.52
C MET A 304 -5.89 7.60 -33.66
N ASN A 305 -5.56 8.86 -33.38
CA ASN A 305 -5.56 9.93 -34.39
C ASN A 305 -4.57 9.65 -35.53
N LYS A 306 -3.38 9.12 -35.25
CA LYS A 306 -2.41 8.72 -36.27
C LYS A 306 -2.94 7.63 -37.22
N LYS A 307 -3.81 6.77 -36.72
CA LYS A 307 -4.49 5.70 -37.47
C LYS A 307 -5.80 6.17 -38.13
N GLY A 308 -6.19 7.43 -37.96
CA GLY A 308 -7.46 7.97 -38.48
C GLY A 308 -8.71 7.47 -37.76
N ILE A 309 -8.57 6.98 -36.53
CA ILE A 309 -9.71 6.52 -35.69
C ILE A 309 -10.39 7.75 -35.10
N VAL A 310 -11.71 7.87 -35.26
CA VAL A 310 -12.51 8.96 -34.70
C VAL A 310 -12.76 8.69 -33.23
N VAL A 311 -12.04 9.34 -32.35
CA VAL A 311 -12.00 9.03 -30.90
C VAL A 311 -13.37 9.12 -30.24
N LYS A 312 -14.19 10.10 -30.59
CA LYS A 312 -15.53 10.30 -29.98
C LYS A 312 -16.50 9.13 -30.19
N ASP A 313 -16.30 8.35 -31.26
CA ASP A 313 -17.17 7.22 -31.63
C ASP A 313 -16.49 5.88 -31.28
N ALA A 314 -15.24 5.93 -30.85
CA ALA A 314 -14.41 4.76 -30.63
C ALA A 314 -14.82 3.97 -29.39
N LYS A 315 -14.75 2.66 -29.51
CA LYS A 315 -14.92 1.71 -28.41
C LYS A 315 -13.56 1.35 -27.82
N ILE A 316 -13.39 1.59 -26.53
CA ILE A 316 -12.12 1.40 -25.82
C ILE A 316 -12.26 0.31 -24.75
N LEU A 317 -11.29 -0.59 -24.66
CA LEU A 317 -11.18 -1.57 -23.59
C LEU A 317 -9.95 -1.26 -22.73
N ILE A 318 -10.16 -1.13 -21.43
CA ILE A 318 -9.08 -1.04 -20.43
C ILE A 318 -8.97 -2.40 -19.74
N LEU A 319 -7.79 -3.02 -19.79
CA LEU A 319 -7.46 -4.28 -19.14
C LEU A 319 -6.71 -4.03 -17.84
N GLY A 320 -7.38 -4.35 -16.74
CA GLY A 320 -6.91 -4.13 -15.37
C GLY A 320 -7.32 -2.78 -14.78
N ILE A 321 -7.84 -2.79 -13.56
CA ILE A 321 -8.18 -1.59 -12.78
C ILE A 321 -7.57 -1.63 -11.36
N THR A 322 -7.03 -2.76 -10.93
CA THR A 322 -6.33 -2.83 -9.65
C THR A 322 -5.05 -1.98 -9.67
N PHE A 323 -4.56 -1.57 -8.50
CA PHE A 323 -3.34 -0.73 -8.47
C PHE A 323 -2.07 -1.52 -8.82
N LYS A 324 -2.12 -2.85 -8.77
CA LYS A 324 -1.00 -3.77 -8.93
C LYS A 324 -1.47 -5.10 -9.51
N GLU A 325 -0.60 -5.77 -10.25
CA GLU A 325 -0.84 -7.08 -10.83
C GLU A 325 -1.08 -8.18 -9.78
N ASN A 326 -2.02 -9.08 -10.07
CA ASN A 326 -2.37 -10.26 -9.28
C ASN A 326 -2.76 -9.93 -7.82
N CYS A 327 -3.46 -8.84 -7.64
CA CYS A 327 -3.89 -8.34 -6.35
C CYS A 327 -5.31 -7.75 -6.49
N PRO A 328 -6.27 -8.06 -5.60
CA PRO A 328 -7.67 -7.59 -5.71
C PRO A 328 -7.89 -6.15 -5.26
N ASP A 329 -6.82 -5.44 -4.85
CA ASP A 329 -6.92 -4.12 -4.26
C ASP A 329 -7.00 -3.03 -5.32
N VAL A 330 -8.06 -2.22 -5.26
CA VAL A 330 -8.36 -1.14 -6.22
C VAL A 330 -8.08 0.25 -5.67
N ARG A 331 -7.73 0.37 -4.39
CA ARG A 331 -7.56 1.68 -3.73
C ARG A 331 -6.47 2.52 -4.37
N ASN A 332 -6.76 3.81 -4.61
CA ASN A 332 -5.86 4.78 -5.22
C ASN A 332 -5.24 4.31 -6.57
N THR A 333 -5.96 3.50 -7.33
CA THR A 333 -5.48 3.08 -8.64
C THR A 333 -5.44 4.25 -9.62
N LYS A 334 -4.31 4.39 -10.32
CA LYS A 334 -4.13 5.43 -11.35
C LYS A 334 -4.73 5.05 -12.71
N VAL A 335 -5.32 3.87 -12.82
CA VAL A 335 -6.10 3.47 -14.01
C VAL A 335 -7.39 4.26 -14.11
N VAL A 336 -7.94 4.67 -12.98
CA VAL A 336 -9.12 5.55 -12.90
C VAL A 336 -8.86 6.88 -13.59
N ASP A 337 -7.67 7.45 -13.50
CA ASP A 337 -7.30 8.68 -14.19
C ASP A 337 -7.28 8.47 -15.71
N ILE A 338 -6.82 7.30 -16.19
CA ILE A 338 -6.91 6.93 -17.63
C ILE A 338 -8.36 6.88 -18.06
N TYR A 339 -9.23 6.21 -17.28
CA TYR A 339 -10.65 6.12 -17.59
C TYR A 339 -11.31 7.49 -17.67
N HIS A 340 -11.10 8.34 -16.66
CA HIS A 340 -11.71 9.69 -16.64
C HIS A 340 -11.22 10.56 -17.78
N THR A 341 -9.92 10.58 -18.06
CA THR A 341 -9.39 11.36 -19.19
C THR A 341 -9.95 10.88 -20.54
N LEU A 342 -10.10 9.56 -20.75
CA LEU A 342 -10.70 9.04 -21.97
C LEU A 342 -12.21 9.31 -22.04
N SER A 343 -12.90 9.36 -20.90
CA SER A 343 -14.33 9.68 -20.82
C SER A 343 -14.66 11.11 -21.27
N GLU A 344 -13.69 12.01 -21.31
CA GLU A 344 -13.84 13.33 -21.91
C GLU A 344 -14.02 13.28 -23.45
N TYR A 345 -13.58 12.18 -24.07
CA TYR A 345 -13.61 12.00 -25.54
C TYR A 345 -14.70 11.05 -25.99
N THR A 346 -14.97 9.97 -25.25
CA THR A 346 -15.97 8.95 -25.61
C THR A 346 -16.62 8.35 -24.37
N ASN A 347 -17.90 7.97 -24.49
CA ASN A 347 -18.62 7.24 -23.43
C ASN A 347 -18.52 5.69 -23.61
N ASN A 348 -17.88 5.22 -24.68
CA ASN A 348 -17.82 3.79 -25.02
C ASN A 348 -16.56 3.15 -24.45
N ILE A 349 -16.43 3.14 -23.13
CA ILE A 349 -15.27 2.59 -22.43
C ILE A 349 -15.71 1.42 -21.58
N ASP A 350 -15.20 0.24 -21.90
CA ASP A 350 -15.32 -0.95 -21.06
C ASP A 350 -14.04 -1.14 -20.24
N VAL A 351 -14.19 -1.61 -19.01
CA VAL A 351 -13.08 -2.01 -18.13
C VAL A 351 -13.26 -3.47 -17.76
N TYR A 352 -12.21 -4.26 -17.88
CA TYR A 352 -12.19 -5.65 -17.43
C TYR A 352 -11.02 -5.91 -16.52
N ASP A 353 -11.30 -6.54 -15.38
CA ASP A 353 -10.27 -6.97 -14.42
C ASP A 353 -10.71 -8.28 -13.75
N PRO A 354 -9.89 -9.36 -13.82
CA PRO A 354 -10.25 -10.64 -13.24
C PRO A 354 -10.10 -10.71 -11.72
N TRP A 355 -9.42 -9.73 -11.10
CA TRP A 355 -9.11 -9.68 -9.68
C TRP A 355 -9.97 -8.69 -8.91
N ALA A 356 -10.44 -7.61 -9.57
CA ALA A 356 -11.18 -6.55 -8.92
C ALA A 356 -12.60 -6.99 -8.54
N ASN A 357 -13.04 -6.59 -7.35
CA ASN A 357 -14.45 -6.72 -6.95
C ASN A 357 -15.28 -5.60 -7.61
N ALA A 358 -16.25 -5.97 -8.45
CA ALA A 358 -17.05 -5.03 -9.23
C ALA A 358 -17.87 -4.06 -8.35
N GLU A 359 -18.49 -4.57 -7.28
CA GLU A 359 -19.29 -3.75 -6.37
C GLU A 359 -18.42 -2.69 -5.66
N ARG A 360 -17.19 -3.07 -5.32
CA ARG A 360 -16.24 -2.16 -4.69
C ARG A 360 -15.75 -1.08 -5.66
N VAL A 361 -15.47 -1.43 -6.92
CA VAL A 361 -15.06 -0.45 -7.95
C VAL A 361 -16.19 0.53 -8.23
N GLU A 362 -17.44 0.04 -8.33
CA GLU A 362 -18.62 0.89 -8.51
C GLU A 362 -18.83 1.84 -7.32
N HIS A 363 -18.69 1.31 -6.09
CA HIS A 363 -18.86 2.12 -4.88
C HIS A 363 -17.76 3.19 -4.73
N GLU A 364 -16.50 2.85 -5.05
CA GLU A 364 -15.35 3.73 -4.81
C GLU A 364 -15.16 4.76 -5.93
N TYR A 365 -15.46 4.38 -7.19
CA TYR A 365 -15.15 5.19 -8.37
C TYR A 365 -16.34 5.50 -9.28
N GLY A 366 -17.49 4.89 -9.05
CA GLY A 366 -18.65 5.01 -9.97
C GLY A 366 -18.41 4.36 -11.32
N ILE A 367 -17.48 3.40 -11.42
CA ILE A 367 -17.10 2.72 -12.66
C ILE A 367 -17.62 1.29 -12.62
N SER A 368 -18.47 0.93 -13.59
CA SER A 368 -18.91 -0.45 -13.77
C SER A 368 -17.87 -1.24 -14.56
N ILE A 369 -17.44 -2.39 -14.05
CA ILE A 369 -16.48 -3.26 -14.72
C ILE A 369 -17.12 -4.54 -15.21
N LYS A 370 -16.55 -5.11 -16.29
CA LYS A 370 -16.93 -6.43 -16.80
C LYS A 370 -16.36 -7.53 -15.91
N THR A 371 -17.14 -8.56 -15.63
CA THR A 371 -16.74 -9.74 -14.86
C THR A 371 -16.12 -10.85 -15.73
N GLN A 372 -16.23 -10.72 -17.05
CA GLN A 372 -15.63 -11.62 -18.05
C GLN A 372 -15.01 -10.78 -19.16
N LEU A 373 -13.98 -11.31 -19.80
CA LEU A 373 -13.38 -10.68 -20.97
C LEU A 373 -14.45 -10.54 -22.07
N PRO A 374 -14.73 -9.30 -22.54
CA PRO A 374 -15.76 -9.09 -23.54
C PRO A 374 -15.42 -9.77 -24.88
N ASP A 375 -16.41 -10.41 -25.50
CA ASP A 375 -16.31 -10.99 -26.86
C ASP A 375 -16.76 -9.94 -27.90
N GLU A 376 -16.05 -8.81 -27.94
CA GLU A 376 -16.35 -7.68 -28.81
C GLU A 376 -15.06 -7.11 -29.40
N LYS A 377 -15.20 -6.31 -30.46
CA LYS A 377 -14.07 -5.65 -31.13
C LYS A 377 -13.92 -4.22 -30.65
N TYR A 378 -12.71 -3.83 -30.29
CA TYR A 378 -12.37 -2.50 -29.76
C TYR A 378 -11.43 -1.76 -30.70
N ASP A 379 -11.65 -0.45 -30.81
CA ASP A 379 -10.82 0.49 -31.58
C ASP A 379 -9.52 0.84 -30.81
N ALA A 380 -9.55 0.71 -29.49
CA ALA A 380 -8.35 0.76 -28.67
C ALA A 380 -8.43 -0.25 -27.51
N VAL A 381 -7.32 -0.92 -27.24
CA VAL A 381 -7.13 -1.80 -26.07
C VAL A 381 -5.94 -1.28 -25.29
N ILE A 382 -6.10 -1.07 -24.00
CA ILE A 382 -5.06 -0.55 -23.09
C ILE A 382 -4.76 -1.63 -22.05
N LEU A 383 -3.56 -2.18 -22.07
CA LEU A 383 -3.07 -3.05 -21.00
C LEU A 383 -2.53 -2.16 -19.87
N ALA A 384 -3.41 -1.82 -18.91
CA ALA A 384 -3.09 -0.91 -17.82
C ALA A 384 -2.43 -1.64 -16.63
N VAL A 385 -2.86 -2.87 -16.32
CA VAL A 385 -2.29 -3.74 -15.28
C VAL A 385 -1.94 -5.09 -15.89
N ALA A 386 -0.75 -5.63 -15.57
CA ALA A 386 -0.24 -6.84 -16.20
C ALA A 386 -0.57 -8.11 -15.38
N HIS A 387 -1.86 -8.38 -15.17
CA HIS A 387 -2.29 -9.66 -14.56
C HIS A 387 -1.81 -10.86 -15.39
N ASN A 388 -1.54 -11.98 -14.72
CA ASN A 388 -1.07 -13.18 -15.39
C ASN A 388 -2.04 -13.67 -16.48
N GLU A 389 -3.35 -13.54 -16.23
CA GLU A 389 -4.43 -13.93 -17.13
C GLU A 389 -4.40 -13.17 -18.45
N PHE A 390 -3.82 -11.97 -18.48
CA PHE A 390 -3.70 -11.17 -19.69
C PHE A 390 -2.57 -11.59 -20.63
N ARG A 391 -1.66 -12.46 -20.16
CA ARG A 391 -0.56 -12.99 -20.98
C ARG A 391 -1.04 -13.95 -22.07
N ASP A 392 -2.15 -14.64 -21.80
CA ASP A 392 -2.71 -15.68 -22.67
C ASP A 392 -3.85 -15.14 -23.57
N ILE A 393 -4.13 -13.82 -23.50
CA ILE A 393 -5.17 -13.20 -24.35
C ILE A 393 -4.73 -13.18 -25.82
N ASP A 394 -5.57 -13.69 -26.69
CA ASP A 394 -5.47 -13.40 -28.13
C ASP A 394 -5.98 -11.99 -28.41
N PHE A 395 -5.06 -11.03 -28.40
CA PHE A 395 -5.40 -9.64 -28.71
C PHE A 395 -6.02 -9.44 -30.09
N SER A 396 -5.80 -10.33 -31.06
CA SER A 396 -6.42 -10.26 -32.38
C SER A 396 -7.92 -10.54 -32.32
N ALA A 397 -8.37 -11.32 -31.33
CA ALA A 397 -9.78 -11.64 -31.12
C ALA A 397 -10.59 -10.44 -30.62
N ILE A 398 -10.00 -9.52 -29.86
CA ILE A 398 -10.69 -8.40 -29.23
C ILE A 398 -10.40 -7.03 -29.88
N ARG A 399 -9.56 -6.99 -30.92
CA ARG A 399 -9.20 -5.76 -31.66
C ARG A 399 -9.96 -5.64 -32.96
N ALA A 400 -10.40 -4.43 -33.30
CA ALA A 400 -10.87 -4.09 -34.64
C ALA A 400 -9.67 -4.10 -35.62
N ASN A 401 -9.94 -4.24 -36.92
CA ASN A 401 -8.89 -4.33 -37.96
C ASN A 401 -7.97 -3.10 -37.94
N ASN A 402 -8.54 -1.90 -37.73
CA ASN A 402 -7.78 -0.66 -37.55
C ASN A 402 -7.94 -0.21 -36.11
N SER A 403 -7.07 -0.68 -35.22
CA SER A 403 -7.16 -0.43 -33.77
C SER A 403 -5.81 -0.10 -33.17
N VAL A 404 -5.81 0.40 -31.93
CA VAL A 404 -4.63 0.67 -31.12
C VAL A 404 -4.52 -0.37 -30.01
N LEU A 405 -3.30 -0.91 -29.78
CA LEU A 405 -2.94 -1.66 -28.59
C LEU A 405 -1.83 -0.87 -27.86
N TYR A 406 -2.15 -0.40 -26.68
CA TYR A 406 -1.21 0.37 -25.86
C TYR A 406 -0.83 -0.44 -24.59
N ASP A 407 0.47 -0.64 -24.37
CA ASP A 407 1.01 -1.42 -23.25
C ASP A 407 1.64 -0.50 -22.20
N VAL A 408 0.90 -0.21 -21.14
CA VAL A 408 1.40 0.65 -20.03
C VAL A 408 2.54 -0.01 -19.26
N LYS A 409 2.58 -1.34 -19.22
CA LYS A 409 3.53 -2.11 -18.39
C LYS A 409 4.79 -2.55 -19.16
N GLY A 410 4.78 -2.43 -20.49
CA GLY A 410 5.89 -2.87 -21.33
C GLY A 410 6.17 -4.37 -21.23
N VAL A 411 5.12 -5.20 -21.24
CA VAL A 411 5.20 -6.67 -21.13
C VAL A 411 4.86 -7.39 -22.42
N LEU A 412 4.19 -6.72 -23.35
CA LEU A 412 3.80 -7.31 -24.64
C LEU A 412 4.92 -7.20 -25.67
N SER A 413 4.88 -8.09 -26.69
CA SER A 413 5.79 -8.02 -27.83
C SER A 413 5.60 -6.71 -28.60
N ARG A 414 6.71 -6.11 -29.06
CA ARG A 414 6.71 -4.87 -29.85
C ARG A 414 5.94 -4.98 -31.16
N ASP A 415 5.90 -6.18 -31.73
CA ASP A 415 5.30 -6.42 -33.06
C ASP A 415 3.78 -6.27 -33.05
N ILE A 416 3.12 -6.37 -31.88
CA ILE A 416 1.67 -6.29 -31.75
C ILE A 416 1.17 -4.97 -31.16
N ILE A 417 2.03 -4.16 -30.54
CA ILE A 417 1.64 -2.92 -29.87
C ILE A 417 1.86 -1.69 -30.75
N ASP A 418 1.08 -0.65 -30.49
CA ASP A 418 1.15 0.64 -31.18
C ASP A 418 1.89 1.70 -30.33
N GLY A 419 2.03 1.44 -29.03
CA GLY A 419 2.77 2.29 -28.11
C GLY A 419 2.88 1.66 -26.72
N ARG A 420 3.86 2.16 -25.95
CA ARG A 420 4.09 1.82 -24.55
C ARG A 420 4.73 2.96 -23.78
N LEU A 421 4.77 2.87 -22.43
CA LEU A 421 5.59 3.78 -21.60
C LEU A 421 7.07 3.48 -21.72
#